data_ae60706aa47abc0a72bd3ace5c6cf254
#
_entry.id   ae60706aa47abc0a72bd3ace5c6cf254
#
_cell.length_a   1.000
_cell.length_b   1.000
_cell.length_c   1.000
_cell.angle_alpha   90.00
_cell.angle_beta   90.00
_cell.angle_gamma   90.00
#
_symmetry.space_group_name_H-M   'P 1'
#
loop_
_entity.id
_entity.type
_entity.pdbx_description
1 polymer ?
#
loop_
_entity_poly.entity_id
_entity_poly.type
_entity_poly.pdbx_seq_one_letter_code
_entity_poly.pdbx_strand_id
1 'polypeptide(L)'
;PKPSSAASDVYKRQEGDREVERMPLFYNLDAIVAVGYRVNSYQATQFRIWATSVLKEFIIKGYALDDERLKQGKHFGKDYFDDLLERIREIRTSERRYYQKITDIYAECSADYDPKSEDTKLFFKMVQNMMHLAVTHHTAAEIIYQRADSEQPYMGLTTWKKAPDGRVQKSDTIVAKNYLSDSELSQLNLITTAFLDMAESRAARHIVS
;
A
#
# COMPACT_ATOMS: atom_id res chain seq x y z
N PRO A 1 -14.14 28.18 -19.21
CA PRO A 1 -13.41 27.98 -17.96
C PRO A 1 -12.21 28.92 -17.94
N LYS A 2 -12.13 29.78 -16.90
CA LYS A 2 -10.96 30.65 -16.71
C LYS A 2 -9.73 29.77 -16.50
N PRO A 3 -8.57 30.03 -17.12
CA PRO A 3 -7.33 29.35 -16.78
C PRO A 3 -7.00 29.66 -15.32
N SER A 4 -6.93 28.64 -14.48
CA SER A 4 -6.43 28.80 -13.12
C SER A 4 -4.96 29.17 -13.23
N SER A 5 -4.52 30.17 -12.45
CA SER A 5 -3.22 30.78 -12.34
C SER A 5 -2.06 29.91 -12.89
N ALA A 6 -1.64 30.20 -14.12
CA ALA A 6 -0.43 29.63 -14.70
C ALA A 6 0.76 30.31 -14.03
N ALA A 7 1.60 29.52 -13.35
CA ALA A 7 2.95 29.95 -13.04
C ALA A 7 3.71 30.05 -14.37
N SER A 8 4.10 31.25 -14.79
CA SER A 8 4.84 31.46 -16.01
C SER A 8 6.33 31.52 -15.65
N ASP A 9 7.05 30.43 -15.88
CA ASP A 9 8.51 30.48 -15.91
C ASP A 9 8.97 30.99 -17.28
N VAL A 10 9.77 32.03 -17.29
CA VAL A 10 10.40 32.58 -18.52
C VAL A 10 11.56 31.66 -18.90
N TYR A 11 11.40 30.92 -19.98
CA TYR A 11 12.45 30.07 -20.50
C TYR A 11 13.27 30.84 -21.60
N LYS A 12 14.54 31.07 -21.31
CA LYS A 12 15.50 31.67 -22.26
C LYS A 12 16.27 30.57 -22.96
N ARG A 13 16.19 30.52 -24.27
CA ARG A 13 16.97 29.64 -25.13
C ARG A 13 17.65 30.38 -26.24
N GLN A 14 18.94 30.09 -26.48
CA GLN A 14 19.67 30.61 -27.60
C GLN A 14 19.36 29.78 -28.85
N GLU A 15 18.75 30.39 -29.85
CA GLU A 15 18.51 29.78 -31.17
C GLU A 15 19.35 30.57 -32.21
N GLY A 16 20.54 30.04 -32.54
CA GLY A 16 21.54 30.75 -33.33
C GLY A 16 22.09 31.99 -32.60
N ASP A 17 22.16 33.14 -33.26
CA ASP A 17 22.63 34.41 -32.69
C ASP A 17 21.53 35.25 -31.98
N ARG A 18 20.32 34.68 -31.80
CA ARG A 18 19.21 35.37 -31.15
C ARG A 18 18.84 34.73 -29.85
N GLU A 19 18.71 35.56 -28.81
CA GLU A 19 18.09 35.19 -27.55
C GLU A 19 16.57 35.26 -27.70
N VAL A 20 15.90 34.12 -27.58
CA VAL A 20 14.42 34.01 -27.67
C VAL A 20 13.86 33.74 -26.32
N GLU A 21 13.03 34.66 -25.81
CA GLU A 21 12.24 34.46 -24.60
C GLU A 21 10.91 33.80 -24.98
N ARG A 22 10.64 32.65 -24.37
CA ARG A 22 9.35 31.99 -24.51
C ARG A 22 8.68 31.87 -23.12
N MET A 23 7.43 32.23 -23.04
CA MET A 23 6.57 31.99 -21.87
C MET A 23 5.73 30.76 -22.15
N PRO A 24 6.15 29.56 -21.75
CA PRO A 24 5.30 28.40 -21.89
C PRO A 24 4.08 28.52 -20.96
N LEU A 25 2.90 28.25 -21.50
CA LEU A 25 1.67 28.16 -20.72
C LEU A 25 1.60 26.77 -20.07
N PHE A 26 1.52 26.73 -18.76
CA PHE A 26 1.29 25.52 -18.01
C PHE A 26 -0.21 25.37 -17.75
N TYR A 27 -0.73 24.17 -17.95
CA TYR A 27 -2.11 23.84 -17.68
C TYR A 27 -2.18 22.82 -16.54
N ASN A 28 -3.21 22.90 -15.70
CA ASN A 28 -3.47 21.86 -14.72
C ASN A 28 -3.89 20.54 -15.40
N LEU A 29 -3.78 19.44 -14.67
CA LEU A 29 -4.10 18.10 -15.19
C LEU A 29 -5.55 18.01 -15.67
N ASP A 30 -6.50 18.63 -14.97
CA ASP A 30 -7.92 18.61 -15.34
C ASP A 30 -8.16 19.25 -16.71
N ALA A 31 -7.47 20.37 -17.01
CA ALA A 31 -7.55 21.01 -18.31
C ALA A 31 -6.97 20.12 -19.41
N ILE A 32 -5.83 19.45 -19.15
CA ILE A 32 -5.19 18.52 -20.10
C ILE A 32 -6.13 17.34 -20.39
N VAL A 33 -6.74 16.74 -19.36
CA VAL A 33 -7.69 15.65 -19.50
C VAL A 33 -8.92 16.10 -20.30
N ALA A 34 -9.53 17.25 -19.94
CA ALA A 34 -10.72 17.76 -20.61
C ALA A 34 -10.47 18.04 -22.11
N VAL A 35 -9.30 18.62 -22.46
CA VAL A 35 -8.91 18.89 -23.85
C VAL A 35 -8.58 17.60 -24.58
N GLY A 36 -7.83 16.70 -23.96
CA GLY A 36 -7.41 15.43 -24.55
C GLY A 36 -8.60 14.55 -24.99
N TYR A 37 -9.72 14.62 -24.29
CA TYR A 37 -10.94 13.88 -24.66
C TYR A 37 -11.84 14.60 -25.68
N ARG A 38 -11.76 15.91 -25.81
CA ARG A 38 -12.64 16.71 -26.67
C ARG A 38 -12.03 17.08 -28.03
N VAL A 39 -10.73 17.23 -28.09
CA VAL A 39 -10.04 17.69 -29.32
C VAL A 39 -9.75 16.51 -30.24
N ASN A 40 -10.02 16.72 -31.55
CA ASN A 40 -9.67 15.74 -32.58
C ASN A 40 -8.32 16.09 -33.20
N SER A 41 -7.23 15.67 -32.54
CA SER A 41 -5.86 15.85 -33.03
C SER A 41 -5.07 14.55 -32.82
N TYR A 42 -3.94 14.42 -33.51
CA TYR A 42 -3.05 13.28 -33.34
C TYR A 42 -2.59 13.16 -31.87
N GLN A 43 -2.15 14.25 -31.24
CA GLN A 43 -1.71 14.28 -29.86
C GLN A 43 -2.82 13.86 -28.89
N ALA A 44 -4.05 14.36 -29.11
CA ALA A 44 -5.20 13.98 -28.29
C ALA A 44 -5.55 12.47 -28.47
N THR A 45 -5.34 11.93 -29.67
CA THR A 45 -5.52 10.50 -29.93
C THR A 45 -4.48 9.66 -29.17
N GLN A 46 -3.21 10.06 -29.21
CA GLN A 46 -2.16 9.37 -28.44
C GLN A 46 -2.42 9.43 -26.93
N PHE A 47 -2.86 10.59 -26.44
CA PHE A 47 -3.27 10.73 -25.03
C PHE A 47 -4.40 9.76 -24.65
N ARG A 48 -5.44 9.66 -25.49
CA ARG A 48 -6.55 8.72 -25.21
C ARG A 48 -6.11 7.25 -25.24
N ILE A 49 -5.22 6.86 -26.15
CA ILE A 49 -4.66 5.51 -26.20
C ILE A 49 -3.91 5.21 -24.92
N TRP A 50 -3.01 6.10 -24.50
CA TRP A 50 -2.25 5.97 -23.26
C TRP A 50 -3.17 5.93 -22.03
N ALA A 51 -4.08 6.88 -21.87
CA ALA A 51 -5.00 6.95 -20.74
C ALA A 51 -5.90 5.70 -20.65
N THR A 52 -6.37 5.20 -21.80
CA THR A 52 -7.17 3.97 -21.87
C THR A 52 -6.35 2.76 -21.46
N SER A 53 -5.06 2.69 -21.84
CA SER A 53 -4.20 1.56 -21.44
C SER A 53 -3.96 1.54 -19.93
N VAL A 54 -3.66 2.69 -19.32
CA VAL A 54 -3.48 2.82 -17.87
C VAL A 54 -4.77 2.47 -17.11
N LEU A 55 -5.91 3.00 -17.57
CA LEU A 55 -7.21 2.69 -16.95
C LEU A 55 -7.56 1.21 -17.07
N LYS A 56 -7.31 0.60 -18.23
CA LYS A 56 -7.54 -0.83 -18.45
C LYS A 56 -6.65 -1.68 -17.55
N GLU A 57 -5.39 -1.34 -17.41
CA GLU A 57 -4.47 -2.01 -16.49
C GLU A 57 -4.96 -1.91 -15.04
N PHE A 58 -5.35 -0.71 -14.59
CA PHE A 58 -5.89 -0.51 -13.26
C PHE A 58 -7.18 -1.31 -13.00
N ILE A 59 -8.12 -1.34 -13.95
CA ILE A 59 -9.37 -2.10 -13.81
C ILE A 59 -9.11 -3.61 -13.72
N ILE A 60 -8.17 -4.13 -14.50
CA ILE A 60 -7.87 -5.57 -14.55
C ILE A 60 -7.02 -6.01 -13.36
N LYS A 61 -5.96 -5.27 -13.05
CA LYS A 61 -4.96 -5.65 -12.04
C LYS A 61 -5.22 -5.04 -10.65
N GLY A 62 -5.97 -3.95 -10.58
CA GLY A 62 -6.16 -3.15 -9.37
C GLY A 62 -5.04 -2.15 -9.09
N TYR A 63 -4.04 -2.05 -9.98
CA TYR A 63 -2.94 -1.07 -9.91
C TYR A 63 -2.42 -0.75 -11.32
N ALA A 64 -1.73 0.39 -11.44
CA ALA A 64 -0.93 0.77 -12.59
C ALA A 64 0.34 1.48 -12.07
N LEU A 65 1.52 1.04 -12.53
CA LEU A 65 2.81 1.54 -12.08
C LEU A 65 3.62 2.05 -13.27
N ASP A 66 4.33 3.15 -13.06
CA ASP A 66 5.35 3.64 -13.96
C ASP A 66 6.71 3.06 -13.52
N ASP A 67 6.98 1.83 -13.93
CA ASP A 67 8.18 1.08 -13.54
C ASP A 67 9.47 1.81 -13.87
N GLU A 68 9.54 2.46 -15.05
CA GLU A 68 10.74 3.17 -15.48
C GLU A 68 11.03 4.37 -14.58
N ARG A 69 10.00 5.11 -14.24
CA ARG A 69 10.10 6.26 -13.34
C ARG A 69 10.53 5.83 -11.94
N LEU A 70 9.92 4.75 -11.40
CA LEU A 70 10.23 4.21 -10.08
C LEU A 70 11.66 3.66 -10.00
N LYS A 71 12.13 2.94 -11.04
CA LYS A 71 13.49 2.39 -11.09
C LYS A 71 14.56 3.47 -11.20
N GLN A 72 14.28 4.56 -11.91
CA GLN A 72 15.26 5.63 -12.13
C GLN A 72 15.33 6.64 -10.99
N GLY A 73 14.41 6.60 -10.03
CA GLY A 73 14.29 7.60 -8.98
C GLY A 73 14.02 9.02 -9.49
N LYS A 74 13.62 9.16 -10.77
CA LYS A 74 13.24 10.44 -11.36
C LYS A 74 11.84 10.84 -10.96
N HIS A 75 11.70 11.92 -10.23
CA HIS A 75 10.43 12.39 -9.71
C HIS A 75 10.31 13.91 -9.85
N PHE A 76 9.07 14.37 -9.91
CA PHE A 76 8.75 15.78 -9.75
C PHE A 76 8.38 16.03 -8.28
N GLY A 77 9.32 16.55 -7.49
CA GLY A 77 9.13 16.79 -6.07
C GLY A 77 9.51 15.61 -5.17
N LYS A 78 8.58 15.11 -4.34
CA LYS A 78 8.81 14.02 -3.39
C LYS A 78 9.01 12.68 -4.12
N ASP A 79 9.96 11.88 -3.66
CA ASP A 79 10.08 10.48 -4.05
C ASP A 79 8.97 9.65 -3.36
N TYR A 80 8.16 8.98 -4.16
CA TYR A 80 7.04 8.17 -3.71
C TYR A 80 7.35 6.68 -3.62
N PHE A 81 8.61 6.29 -3.79
CA PHE A 81 9.00 4.88 -3.76
C PHE A 81 8.79 4.26 -2.38
N ASP A 82 9.14 4.97 -1.33
CA ASP A 82 8.92 4.52 0.04
C ASP A 82 7.43 4.42 0.39
N ASP A 83 6.62 5.37 -0.08
CA ASP A 83 5.16 5.34 0.08
C ASP A 83 4.56 4.09 -0.63
N LEU A 84 5.08 3.74 -1.82
CA LEU A 84 4.67 2.53 -2.54
C LEU A 84 5.05 1.26 -1.77
N LEU A 85 6.28 1.19 -1.25
CA LEU A 85 6.74 0.05 -0.46
C LEU A 85 5.89 -0.15 0.79
N GLU A 86 5.57 0.91 1.51
CA GLU A 86 4.73 0.83 2.70
C GLU A 86 3.32 0.31 2.35
N ARG A 87 2.73 0.83 1.28
CA ARG A 87 1.42 0.37 0.80
C ARG A 87 1.42 -1.10 0.37
N ILE A 88 2.51 -1.57 -0.26
CA ILE A 88 2.67 -2.99 -0.61
C ILE A 88 2.74 -3.85 0.67
N ARG A 89 3.50 -3.39 1.68
CA ARG A 89 3.59 -4.08 2.98
C ARG A 89 2.22 -4.17 3.65
N GLU A 90 1.47 -3.07 3.71
CA GLU A 90 0.11 -3.05 4.27
C GLU A 90 -0.82 -4.04 3.58
N ILE A 91 -0.82 -4.07 2.24
CA ILE A 91 -1.64 -5.01 1.47
C ILE A 91 -1.22 -6.46 1.78
N ARG A 92 0.08 -6.74 1.80
CA ARG A 92 0.63 -8.08 2.04
C ARG A 92 0.36 -8.58 3.45
N THR A 93 0.41 -7.69 4.44
CA THR A 93 0.15 -7.98 5.85
C THR A 93 -1.31 -7.79 6.26
N SER A 94 -2.20 -7.50 5.29
CA SER A 94 -3.63 -7.52 5.56
C SER A 94 -4.05 -8.92 6.03
N GLU A 95 -4.94 -8.99 7.01
CA GLU A 95 -5.30 -10.22 7.72
C GLU A 95 -5.57 -11.39 6.77
N ARG A 96 -6.39 -11.17 5.74
CA ARG A 96 -6.73 -12.21 4.76
C ARG A 96 -5.52 -12.68 3.94
N ARG A 97 -4.69 -11.76 3.43
CA ARG A 97 -3.53 -12.08 2.59
C ARG A 97 -2.44 -12.78 3.40
N TYR A 98 -2.19 -12.27 4.59
CA TYR A 98 -1.26 -12.87 5.52
C TYR A 98 -1.66 -14.31 5.85
N TYR A 99 -2.92 -14.52 6.24
CA TYR A 99 -3.43 -15.85 6.58
C TYR A 99 -3.34 -16.83 5.41
N GLN A 100 -3.74 -16.41 4.21
CA GLN A 100 -3.62 -17.24 3.00
C GLN A 100 -2.17 -17.65 2.77
N LYS A 101 -1.23 -16.71 2.84
CA LYS A 101 0.17 -16.98 2.54
C LYS A 101 0.84 -17.88 3.56
N ILE A 102 0.58 -17.68 4.84
CA ILE A 102 1.06 -18.60 5.90
C ILE A 102 0.47 -20.00 5.71
N THR A 103 -0.79 -20.10 5.33
CA THR A 103 -1.44 -21.38 5.05
C THR A 103 -0.76 -22.11 3.89
N ASP A 104 -0.48 -21.40 2.79
CA ASP A 104 0.21 -21.97 1.62
C ASP A 104 1.62 -22.48 1.99
N ILE A 105 2.40 -21.67 2.71
CA ILE A 105 3.75 -22.03 3.17
C ILE A 105 3.70 -23.25 4.11
N TYR A 106 2.78 -23.26 5.06
CA TYR A 106 2.64 -24.37 6.00
C TYR A 106 2.24 -25.67 5.29
N ALA A 107 1.34 -25.58 4.30
CA ALA A 107 0.96 -26.73 3.48
C ALA A 107 2.11 -27.27 2.63
N GLU A 108 2.98 -26.40 2.11
CA GLU A 108 4.16 -26.82 1.36
C GLU A 108 5.25 -27.48 2.23
N CYS A 109 5.35 -27.07 3.50
CA CYS A 109 6.36 -27.55 4.43
C CYS A 109 5.92 -28.73 5.30
N SER A 110 4.63 -29.09 5.29
CA SER A 110 4.04 -30.13 6.15
C SER A 110 3.58 -31.32 5.33
N ALA A 111 3.99 -32.52 5.73
CA ALA A 111 3.60 -33.75 5.04
C ALA A 111 2.16 -34.18 5.32
N ASP A 112 1.59 -33.71 6.43
CA ASP A 112 0.30 -34.08 6.99
C ASP A 112 -0.59 -32.87 7.32
N TYR A 113 -0.53 -31.85 6.48
CA TYR A 113 -1.30 -30.63 6.67
C TYR A 113 -2.81 -30.86 6.70
N ASP A 114 -3.44 -30.55 7.85
CA ASP A 114 -4.88 -30.43 8.00
C ASP A 114 -5.26 -29.04 8.50
N PRO A 115 -5.96 -28.20 7.69
CA PRO A 115 -6.35 -26.85 8.08
C PRO A 115 -7.31 -26.81 9.28
N LYS A 116 -7.92 -27.93 9.65
CA LYS A 116 -8.87 -28.02 10.77
C LYS A 116 -8.25 -28.57 12.05
N SER A 117 -7.02 -29.06 11.99
CA SER A 117 -6.34 -29.64 13.16
C SER A 117 -6.11 -28.58 14.24
N GLU A 118 -6.05 -29.01 15.49
CA GLU A 118 -5.72 -28.12 16.62
C GLU A 118 -4.28 -27.62 16.52
N ASP A 119 -3.35 -28.43 15.99
CA ASP A 119 -1.95 -28.06 15.80
C ASP A 119 -1.81 -26.93 14.80
N THR A 120 -2.55 -26.96 13.70
CA THR A 120 -2.59 -25.86 12.71
C THR A 120 -3.14 -24.58 13.34
N LYS A 121 -4.21 -24.65 14.11
CA LYS A 121 -4.77 -23.48 14.81
C LYS A 121 -3.80 -22.92 15.86
N LEU A 122 -3.13 -23.79 16.59
CA LEU A 122 -2.11 -23.40 17.57
C LEU A 122 -0.94 -22.72 16.93
N PHE A 123 -0.44 -23.24 15.80
CA PHE A 123 0.63 -22.66 15.02
C PHE A 123 0.30 -21.22 14.59
N PHE A 124 -0.87 -20.98 13.98
CA PHE A 124 -1.27 -19.64 13.58
C PHE A 124 -1.37 -18.67 14.75
N LYS A 125 -1.96 -19.12 15.87
CA LYS A 125 -2.05 -18.31 17.09
C LYS A 125 -0.65 -17.95 17.63
N MET A 126 0.26 -18.90 17.60
CA MET A 126 1.63 -18.71 18.08
C MET A 126 2.40 -17.73 17.19
N VAL A 127 2.34 -17.89 15.87
CA VAL A 127 2.99 -16.97 14.93
C VAL A 127 2.45 -15.54 15.09
N GLN A 128 1.13 -15.38 15.18
CA GLN A 128 0.50 -14.08 15.40
C GLN A 128 0.94 -13.42 16.71
N ASN A 129 0.97 -14.17 17.81
CA ASN A 129 1.42 -13.67 19.11
C ASN A 129 2.91 -13.28 19.08
N MET A 130 3.76 -14.08 18.43
CA MET A 130 5.19 -13.76 18.31
C MET A 130 5.43 -12.47 17.54
N MET A 131 4.64 -12.20 16.49
CA MET A 131 4.74 -10.94 15.72
C MET A 131 4.37 -9.74 16.60
N HIS A 132 3.29 -9.81 17.37
CA HIS A 132 2.93 -8.75 18.31
C HIS A 132 3.97 -8.58 19.42
N LEU A 133 4.45 -9.67 20.00
CA LEU A 133 5.48 -9.66 21.05
C LEU A 133 6.78 -9.00 20.56
N ALA A 134 7.19 -9.26 19.32
CA ALA A 134 8.40 -8.68 18.73
C ALA A 134 8.33 -7.15 18.58
N VAL A 135 7.14 -6.58 18.45
CA VAL A 135 6.95 -5.12 18.26
C VAL A 135 6.58 -4.41 19.55
N THR A 136 5.67 -4.99 20.31
CA THR A 136 5.05 -4.31 21.47
C THR A 136 5.51 -4.86 22.81
N HIS A 137 6.23 -5.97 22.82
CA HIS A 137 6.58 -6.75 24.01
C HIS A 137 5.34 -7.35 24.74
N HIS A 138 4.18 -7.38 24.04
CA HIS A 138 2.92 -7.90 24.54
C HIS A 138 2.28 -8.87 23.54
N THR A 139 1.58 -9.85 24.03
CA THR A 139 0.74 -10.73 23.20
C THR A 139 -0.49 -9.97 22.73
N ALA A 140 -1.19 -10.51 21.73
CA ALA A 140 -2.41 -9.90 21.21
C ALA A 140 -3.47 -9.69 22.30
N ALA A 141 -3.62 -10.63 23.23
CA ALA A 141 -4.56 -10.51 24.34
C ALA A 141 -4.16 -9.42 25.34
N GLU A 142 -2.86 -9.30 25.67
CA GLU A 142 -2.34 -8.27 26.56
C GLU A 142 -2.47 -6.87 25.96
N ILE A 143 -2.25 -6.71 24.67
CA ILE A 143 -2.47 -5.44 23.96
C ILE A 143 -3.92 -4.98 24.13
N ILE A 144 -4.88 -5.88 23.86
CA ILE A 144 -6.30 -5.58 24.00
C ILE A 144 -6.62 -5.23 25.45
N TYR A 145 -6.16 -6.04 26.40
CA TYR A 145 -6.43 -5.82 27.82
C TYR A 145 -5.92 -4.48 28.33
N GLN A 146 -4.74 -4.06 27.88
CA GLN A 146 -4.11 -2.83 28.33
C GLN A 146 -4.66 -1.57 27.65
N ARG A 147 -5.10 -1.68 26.39
CA ARG A 147 -5.43 -0.51 25.56
C ARG A 147 -6.93 -0.33 25.31
N ALA A 148 -7.74 -1.36 25.52
CA ALA A 148 -9.18 -1.23 25.44
C ALA A 148 -9.72 -0.45 26.64
N ASP A 149 -10.37 0.69 26.34
CA ASP A 149 -10.91 1.56 27.36
C ASP A 149 -12.27 2.12 26.90
N SER A 150 -13.32 1.78 27.63
CA SER A 150 -14.68 2.22 27.31
C SER A 150 -14.92 3.72 27.49
N GLU A 151 -14.06 4.41 28.25
CA GLU A 151 -14.15 5.84 28.49
C GLU A 151 -13.42 6.66 27.40
N GLN A 152 -12.55 6.02 26.63
CA GLN A 152 -11.86 6.68 25.53
C GLN A 152 -12.67 6.71 24.24
N PRO A 153 -12.43 7.73 23.38
CA PRO A 153 -12.98 7.74 22.04
C PRO A 153 -12.68 6.45 21.31
N TYR A 154 -13.69 5.91 20.64
CA TYR A 154 -13.57 4.66 19.87
C TYR A 154 -13.07 3.46 20.68
N MET A 155 -13.27 3.48 22.01
CA MET A 155 -12.84 2.41 22.92
C MET A 155 -11.33 2.18 22.94
N GLY A 156 -10.52 3.20 22.70
CA GLY A 156 -9.06 3.12 22.63
C GLY A 156 -8.51 2.56 21.31
N LEU A 157 -9.36 2.29 20.31
CA LEU A 157 -8.91 1.85 18.98
C LEU A 157 -8.28 3.00 18.21
N THR A 158 -7.19 2.71 17.52
CA THR A 158 -6.53 3.61 16.55
C THR A 158 -7.11 3.47 15.16
N THR A 159 -7.61 2.26 14.81
CA THR A 159 -8.29 1.99 13.55
C THR A 159 -9.40 0.93 13.72
N TRP A 160 -10.33 0.85 12.78
CA TRP A 160 -11.39 -0.16 12.70
C TRP A 160 -11.90 -0.29 11.27
N LYS A 161 -12.70 -1.31 10.98
CA LYS A 161 -13.13 -1.66 9.62
C LYS A 161 -13.80 -0.51 8.85
N LYS A 162 -14.48 0.40 9.55
CA LYS A 162 -15.18 1.55 8.95
C LYS A 162 -14.60 2.90 9.38
N ALA A 163 -13.35 2.94 9.83
CA ALA A 163 -12.67 4.17 10.19
C ALA A 163 -12.52 5.11 8.96
N PRO A 164 -12.43 6.43 9.18
CA PRO A 164 -12.63 7.14 10.45
C PRO A 164 -14.09 7.41 10.80
N ASP A 165 -15.01 7.44 9.83
CA ASP A 165 -16.36 7.99 9.99
C ASP A 165 -17.39 6.94 10.44
N GLY A 166 -17.07 5.66 10.32
CA GLY A 166 -17.98 4.57 10.63
C GLY A 166 -17.96 4.17 12.11
N ARG A 167 -19.08 3.63 12.61
CA ARG A 167 -19.20 3.17 13.98
C ARG A 167 -18.31 1.95 14.24
N VAL A 168 -17.60 1.94 15.38
CA VAL A 168 -16.88 0.76 15.93
C VAL A 168 -17.86 -0.39 16.19
N GLN A 169 -17.49 -1.58 15.75
CA GLN A 169 -18.25 -2.81 15.96
C GLN A 169 -17.56 -3.71 17.00
N LYS A 170 -18.30 -4.60 17.64
CA LYS A 170 -17.74 -5.57 18.59
C LYS A 170 -16.64 -6.43 17.97
N SER A 171 -16.73 -6.74 16.67
CA SER A 171 -15.68 -7.47 15.95
C SER A 171 -14.36 -6.69 15.84
N ASP A 172 -14.41 -5.36 15.90
CA ASP A 172 -13.21 -4.55 15.80
C ASP A 172 -12.44 -4.53 17.12
N THR A 173 -13.13 -4.62 18.26
CA THR A 173 -12.52 -4.55 19.59
C THR A 173 -11.73 -5.81 20.01
N ILE A 174 -11.89 -6.90 19.30
CA ILE A 174 -11.18 -8.16 19.57
C ILE A 174 -9.92 -8.35 18.69
N VAL A 175 -9.60 -7.37 17.86
CA VAL A 175 -8.44 -7.39 16.96
C VAL A 175 -7.34 -6.52 17.54
N ALA A 176 -6.27 -7.13 18.06
CA ALA A 176 -5.15 -6.42 18.69
C ALA A 176 -4.49 -5.38 17.78
N LYS A 177 -4.41 -5.65 16.46
CA LYS A 177 -3.88 -4.75 15.46
C LYS A 177 -4.57 -3.38 15.46
N ASN A 178 -5.83 -3.34 15.80
CA ASN A 178 -6.63 -2.11 15.84
C ASN A 178 -6.28 -1.15 16.98
N TYR A 179 -5.45 -1.59 17.92
CA TYR A 179 -4.98 -0.81 19.07
C TYR A 179 -3.52 -0.35 18.91
N LEU A 180 -2.86 -0.67 17.79
CA LEU A 180 -1.47 -0.30 17.55
C LEU A 180 -1.37 1.15 17.08
N SER A 181 -0.31 1.84 17.51
CA SER A 181 0.05 3.13 16.94
C SER A 181 0.56 2.96 15.50
N ASP A 182 0.61 4.05 14.73
CA ASP A 182 1.11 4.03 13.35
C ASP A 182 2.54 3.49 13.27
N SER A 183 3.40 3.85 14.23
CA SER A 183 4.77 3.36 14.29
C SER A 183 4.86 1.87 14.61
N GLU A 184 4.05 1.37 15.55
CA GLU A 184 3.98 -0.05 15.86
C GLU A 184 3.41 -0.85 14.69
N LEU A 185 2.41 -0.30 13.99
CA LEU A 185 1.81 -0.90 12.81
C LEU A 185 2.82 -1.02 11.66
N SER A 186 3.59 0.04 11.41
CA SER A 186 4.66 0.04 10.39
C SER A 186 5.73 -1.00 10.72
N GLN A 187 6.17 -1.09 11.98
CA GLN A 187 7.12 -2.11 12.42
C GLN A 187 6.55 -3.53 12.30
N LEU A 188 5.30 -3.74 12.67
CA LEU A 188 4.62 -5.03 12.52
C LEU A 188 4.57 -5.45 11.05
N ASN A 189 4.20 -4.54 10.16
CA ASN A 189 4.18 -4.78 8.72
C ASN A 189 5.57 -5.15 8.17
N LEU A 190 6.61 -4.46 8.64
CA LEU A 190 7.99 -4.73 8.25
C LEU A 190 8.46 -6.13 8.68
N ILE A 191 8.30 -6.46 9.96
CA ILE A 191 8.69 -7.77 10.53
C ILE A 191 7.90 -8.90 9.88
N THR A 192 6.60 -8.72 9.71
CA THR A 192 5.72 -9.71 9.07
C THR A 192 6.14 -9.95 7.62
N THR A 193 6.48 -8.89 6.87
CA THR A 193 6.96 -9.03 5.49
C THR A 193 8.27 -9.79 5.42
N ALA A 194 9.24 -9.45 6.28
CA ALA A 194 10.53 -10.14 6.34
C ALA A 194 10.37 -11.63 6.70
N PHE A 195 9.47 -11.94 7.65
CA PHE A 195 9.15 -13.32 8.00
C PHE A 195 8.56 -14.09 6.82
N LEU A 196 7.60 -13.52 6.10
CA LEU A 196 6.99 -14.14 4.93
C LEU A 196 8.02 -14.39 3.83
N ASP A 197 8.91 -13.44 3.54
CA ASP A 197 9.96 -13.58 2.53
C ASP A 197 10.93 -14.73 2.89
N MET A 198 11.33 -14.81 4.15
CA MET A 198 12.17 -15.88 4.64
C MET A 198 11.48 -17.24 4.56
N ALA A 199 10.21 -17.31 4.98
CA ALA A 199 9.42 -18.54 4.96
C ALA A 199 9.17 -19.04 3.54
N GLU A 200 8.82 -18.14 2.60
CA GLU A 200 8.72 -18.46 1.16
C GLU A 200 10.03 -19.01 0.59
N SER A 201 11.14 -18.35 0.92
CA SER A 201 12.47 -18.81 0.46
C SER A 201 12.84 -20.20 0.99
N ARG A 202 12.39 -20.56 2.20
CA ARG A 202 12.62 -21.89 2.77
C ARG A 202 11.71 -22.94 2.13
N ALA A 203 10.43 -22.63 1.96
CA ALA A 203 9.47 -23.50 1.29
C ALA A 203 9.89 -23.83 -0.14
N ALA A 204 10.30 -22.83 -0.92
CA ALA A 204 10.78 -23.02 -2.29
C ALA A 204 12.03 -23.91 -2.38
N ARG A 205 12.80 -24.05 -1.29
CA ARG A 205 13.97 -24.95 -1.20
C ARG A 205 13.66 -26.30 -0.58
N HIS A 206 12.37 -26.58 -0.29
CA HIS A 206 11.92 -27.79 0.40
C HIS A 206 12.68 -28.08 1.72
N ILE A 207 13.06 -27.00 2.43
CA ILE A 207 13.70 -27.13 3.73
C ILE A 207 12.59 -27.36 4.76
N VAL A 208 12.42 -28.61 5.12
CA VAL A 208 11.53 -29.02 6.21
C VAL A 208 12.11 -28.49 7.53
N SER A 209 11.29 -27.85 8.34
CA SER A 209 11.66 -27.32 9.67
C SER A 209 11.09 -28.20 10.74
#